data_bb2c172738ef588cc02a235f2e262390
#
_entry.id   bb2c172738ef588cc02a235f2e262390
#
_cell.length_a   1.000
_cell.length_b   1.000
_cell.length_c   1.000
_cell.angle_alpha   90.00
_cell.angle_beta   90.00
_cell.angle_gamma   90.00
#
_symmetry.space_group_name_H-M   'P 1'
#
loop_
_entity.id
_entity.type
_entity.pdbx_description
1 polymer ?
#
loop_
_entity_poly.entity_id
_entity_poly.type
_entity_poly.pdbx_seq_one_letter_code
_entity_poly.pdbx_strand_id
1 'polypeptide(L)'
;YQTDVRLLADMVAEGKLGDIYYAKCAMIRRRGTPVGWFTDTTKSGGGPVVDIGVHCIDNTWYLMGRPKPVRVSAQISHAIGNFQTKGVNRWVALDHDVTAFDTEDSAAGIVHFENGACLLFETSWALNCRDQSYTQICGTKGGAELEPLCIYTEEDEYLTDKHPVTINIDRFEYEIRHFVACARTGRKPVSCLED
;
A
#
# COMPACT_ATOMS: atom_id res chain seq x y z
N TYR A 1 -5.40 9.69 -3.83
CA TYR A 1 -6.52 10.67 -3.98
C TYR A 1 -7.91 10.09 -3.63
N GLN A 2 -7.96 8.88 -3.04
CA GLN A 2 -9.20 8.31 -2.50
C GLN A 2 -9.72 9.16 -1.34
N THR A 3 -11.04 9.30 -1.24
CA THR A 3 -11.67 10.13 -0.20
C THR A 3 -11.34 9.64 1.21
N ASP A 4 -11.33 8.32 1.42
CA ASP A 4 -11.03 7.68 2.69
C ASP A 4 -9.59 7.97 3.14
N VAL A 5 -8.63 7.87 2.21
CA VAL A 5 -7.22 8.19 2.48
C VAL A 5 -7.06 9.67 2.85
N ARG A 6 -7.76 10.56 2.15
CA ARG A 6 -7.71 12.00 2.46
C ARG A 6 -8.30 12.31 3.83
N LEU A 7 -9.45 11.70 4.15
CA LEU A 7 -10.06 11.85 5.48
C LEU A 7 -9.08 11.43 6.58
N LEU A 8 -8.42 10.26 6.42
CA LEU A 8 -7.44 9.81 7.40
C LEU A 8 -6.21 10.70 7.47
N ALA A 9 -5.71 11.17 6.33
CA ALA A 9 -4.57 12.09 6.29
C ALA A 9 -4.89 13.42 7.01
N ASP A 10 -6.09 13.96 6.81
CA ASP A 10 -6.54 15.16 7.51
C ASP A 10 -6.65 14.91 9.03
N MET A 11 -7.19 13.76 9.45
CA MET A 11 -7.27 13.38 10.86
C MET A 11 -5.90 13.23 11.52
N VAL A 12 -4.92 12.64 10.81
CA VAL A 12 -3.53 12.53 11.28
C VAL A 12 -2.90 13.91 11.40
N ALA A 13 -3.05 14.77 10.37
CA ALA A 13 -2.51 16.13 10.37
C ALA A 13 -3.09 17.01 11.49
N GLU A 14 -4.36 16.80 11.84
CA GLU A 14 -5.03 17.46 12.94
C GLU A 14 -4.70 16.87 14.32
N GLY A 15 -3.87 15.80 14.37
CA GLY A 15 -3.48 15.12 15.62
C GLY A 15 -4.60 14.36 16.31
N LYS A 16 -5.69 14.05 15.60
CA LYS A 16 -6.85 13.30 16.14
C LYS A 16 -6.51 11.87 16.53
N LEU A 17 -5.55 11.26 15.84
CA LEU A 17 -5.06 9.93 16.17
C LEU A 17 -3.82 9.94 17.09
N GLY A 18 -3.29 11.12 17.42
CA GLY A 18 -2.05 11.28 18.18
C GLY A 18 -0.81 10.92 17.33
N ASP A 19 0.27 10.51 17.99
CA ASP A 19 1.50 10.10 17.32
C ASP A 19 1.35 8.69 16.75
N ILE A 20 1.52 8.54 15.44
CA ILE A 20 1.46 7.23 14.80
C ILE A 20 2.76 6.47 15.10
N TYR A 21 2.66 5.39 15.86
CA TYR A 21 3.81 4.58 16.29
C TYR A 21 3.90 3.21 15.64
N TYR A 22 2.79 2.71 15.07
CA TYR A 22 2.71 1.40 14.45
C TYR A 22 1.78 1.44 13.24
N ALA A 23 2.19 0.76 12.18
CA ALA A 23 1.35 0.56 11.02
C ALA A 23 1.58 -0.82 10.41
N LYS A 24 0.60 -1.30 9.66
CA LYS A 24 0.74 -2.48 8.83
C LYS A 24 -0.07 -2.35 7.55
N CYS A 25 0.44 -2.94 6.48
CA CYS A 25 -0.28 -3.05 5.24
C CYS A 25 -0.03 -4.39 4.56
N ALA A 26 -0.99 -4.80 3.75
CA ALA A 26 -0.84 -5.97 2.92
C ALA A 26 -1.51 -5.77 1.57
N MET A 27 -0.91 -6.38 0.56
CA MET A 27 -1.51 -6.61 -0.75
C MET A 27 -1.14 -8.02 -1.21
N ILE A 28 -1.97 -8.98 -0.82
CA ILE A 28 -1.73 -10.41 -0.96
C ILE A 28 -2.71 -10.99 -1.95
N ARG A 29 -2.17 -11.60 -3.00
CA ARG A 29 -2.93 -12.38 -3.99
C ARG A 29 -2.59 -13.86 -3.84
N ARG A 30 -3.61 -14.71 -3.85
CA ARG A 30 -3.41 -16.16 -3.81
C ARG A 30 -2.85 -16.69 -5.13
N ARG A 31 -3.34 -16.17 -6.24
CA ARG A 31 -2.93 -16.51 -7.61
C ARG A 31 -3.14 -15.29 -8.51
N GLY A 32 -2.18 -14.41 -8.54
CA GLY A 32 -2.28 -13.16 -9.27
C GLY A 32 -0.98 -12.76 -9.98
N THR A 33 -0.06 -13.69 -10.19
CA THR A 33 1.17 -13.44 -10.95
C THR A 33 0.81 -13.00 -12.36
N PRO A 34 1.23 -11.81 -12.82
CA PRO A 34 1.01 -11.37 -14.19
C PRO A 34 1.84 -12.22 -15.18
N VAL A 35 1.46 -12.16 -16.44
CA VAL A 35 2.20 -12.80 -17.54
C VAL A 35 2.86 -11.72 -18.38
N GLY A 36 4.06 -11.99 -18.84
CA GLY A 36 4.82 -11.08 -19.70
C GLY A 36 6.03 -10.51 -18.98
N TRP A 37 6.44 -9.32 -19.32
CA TRP A 37 7.68 -8.70 -18.85
C TRP A 37 7.76 -8.50 -17.32
N PHE A 38 6.65 -8.58 -16.60
CA PHE A 38 6.60 -8.44 -15.14
C PHE A 38 7.46 -9.48 -14.41
N THR A 39 7.61 -10.66 -14.96
CA THR A 39 8.35 -11.77 -14.33
C THR A 39 9.81 -11.87 -14.77
N ASP A 40 10.27 -10.92 -15.56
CA ASP A 40 11.65 -10.75 -16.02
C ASP A 40 12.28 -9.56 -15.30
N THR A 41 13.16 -9.81 -14.32
CA THR A 41 13.78 -8.76 -13.49
C THR A 41 14.54 -7.73 -14.29
N THR A 42 15.08 -8.10 -15.47
CA THR A 42 15.80 -7.17 -16.34
C THR A 42 14.89 -6.09 -16.94
N LYS A 43 13.59 -6.35 -16.99
CA LYS A 43 12.57 -5.44 -17.52
C LYS A 43 11.75 -4.78 -16.41
N SER A 44 11.33 -5.56 -15.40
CA SER A 44 10.47 -5.09 -14.32
C SER A 44 11.22 -4.45 -13.15
N GLY A 45 12.48 -4.83 -12.95
CA GLY A 45 13.27 -4.43 -11.79
C GLY A 45 12.94 -5.18 -10.50
N GLY A 46 11.86 -5.96 -10.47
CA GLY A 46 11.41 -6.75 -9.31
C GLY A 46 10.02 -7.32 -9.51
N GLY A 47 9.54 -8.06 -8.54
CA GLY A 47 8.24 -8.72 -8.53
C GLY A 47 7.14 -7.93 -7.78
N PRO A 48 6.35 -8.60 -6.92
CA PRO A 48 5.20 -7.99 -6.26
C PRO A 48 5.53 -6.80 -5.36
N VAL A 49 6.76 -6.66 -4.86
CA VAL A 49 7.14 -5.48 -4.06
C VAL A 49 7.06 -4.22 -4.91
N VAL A 50 7.62 -4.27 -6.12
CA VAL A 50 7.69 -3.13 -7.04
C VAL A 50 6.36 -2.92 -7.77
N ASP A 51 5.62 -4.00 -8.08
CA ASP A 51 4.36 -3.91 -8.82
C ASP A 51 3.18 -3.48 -7.95
N ILE A 52 2.93 -4.19 -6.84
CA ILE A 52 1.74 -3.95 -6.01
C ILE A 52 2.06 -3.51 -4.59
N GLY A 53 3.19 -3.97 -4.03
CA GLY A 53 3.63 -3.61 -2.68
C GLY A 53 3.87 -2.12 -2.53
N VAL A 54 4.44 -1.49 -3.55
CA VAL A 54 4.67 -0.04 -3.57
C VAL A 54 3.40 0.75 -3.27
N HIS A 55 2.24 0.32 -3.74
CA HIS A 55 0.98 1.03 -3.51
C HIS A 55 0.54 1.01 -2.05
N CYS A 56 0.61 -0.15 -1.38
CA CYS A 56 0.22 -0.23 0.03
C CYS A 56 1.27 0.39 0.96
N ILE A 57 2.55 0.24 0.64
CA ILE A 57 3.65 0.84 1.42
C ILE A 57 3.60 2.37 1.34
N ASP A 58 3.52 2.94 0.12
CA ASP A 58 3.45 4.39 -0.08
C ASP A 58 2.22 5.00 0.62
N ASN A 59 1.04 4.39 0.41
CA ASN A 59 -0.19 4.87 1.03
C ASN A 59 -0.11 4.86 2.57
N THR A 60 0.43 3.79 3.15
CA THR A 60 0.59 3.68 4.60
C THR A 60 1.62 4.67 5.13
N TRP A 61 2.78 4.77 4.48
CA TRP A 61 3.83 5.71 4.83
C TRP A 61 3.35 7.18 4.75
N TYR A 62 2.56 7.51 3.72
CA TYR A 62 1.89 8.81 3.62
C TYR A 62 0.98 9.08 4.82
N LEU A 63 0.14 8.12 5.20
CA LEU A 63 -0.74 8.23 6.38
C LEU A 63 0.04 8.30 7.70
N MET A 64 1.25 7.74 7.77
CA MET A 64 2.15 7.89 8.93
C MET A 64 2.81 9.28 9.03
N GLY A 65 2.58 10.18 8.08
CA GLY A 65 3.22 11.49 8.01
C GLY A 65 4.64 11.45 7.41
N ARG A 66 4.97 10.41 6.67
CA ARG A 66 6.25 10.22 5.94
C ARG A 66 7.50 10.28 6.84
N PRO A 67 7.55 9.53 7.94
CA PRO A 67 8.75 9.48 8.76
C PRO A 67 9.93 8.90 7.97
N LYS A 68 11.14 9.34 8.27
CA LYS A 68 12.34 8.88 7.57
C LYS A 68 12.64 7.43 7.94
N PRO A 69 12.77 6.49 6.96
CA PRO A 69 13.15 5.12 7.23
C PRO A 69 14.63 5.03 7.61
N VAL A 70 14.94 4.20 8.61
CA VAL A 70 16.32 4.02 9.12
C VAL A 70 16.82 2.58 9.02
N ARG A 71 15.91 1.61 8.98
CA ARG A 71 16.25 0.19 8.86
C ARG A 71 15.11 -0.60 8.25
N VAL A 72 15.44 -1.57 7.40
CA VAL A 72 14.50 -2.57 6.88
C VAL A 72 15.02 -3.97 7.21
N SER A 73 14.11 -4.85 7.63
CA SER A 73 14.34 -6.29 7.72
C SER A 73 13.23 -6.99 6.97
N ALA A 74 13.57 -7.74 5.94
CA ALA A 74 12.58 -8.37 5.06
C ALA A 74 13.06 -9.72 4.55
N GLN A 75 12.10 -10.55 4.17
CA GLN A 75 12.29 -11.81 3.48
C GLN A 75 11.53 -11.78 2.16
N ILE A 76 12.18 -12.22 1.09
CA ILE A 76 11.56 -12.48 -0.22
C ILE A 76 11.51 -13.99 -0.49
N SER A 77 10.58 -14.41 -1.30
CA SER A 77 10.40 -15.82 -1.70
C SER A 77 10.21 -15.95 -3.21
N HIS A 78 10.64 -17.11 -3.75
CA HIS A 78 10.49 -17.51 -5.14
C HIS A 78 9.90 -18.94 -5.15
N ALA A 79 8.69 -19.10 -4.59
CA ALA A 79 8.19 -20.43 -4.25
C ALA A 79 7.18 -21.00 -5.27
N ILE A 80 6.17 -20.25 -5.61
CA ILE A 80 5.01 -20.75 -6.38
C ILE A 80 4.48 -19.77 -7.43
N GLY A 81 5.18 -18.67 -7.68
CA GLY A 81 4.73 -17.62 -8.61
C GLY A 81 4.44 -18.11 -10.03
N ASN A 82 5.16 -19.14 -10.52
CA ASN A 82 4.92 -19.76 -11.81
C ASN A 82 3.90 -20.92 -11.73
N PHE A 83 2.73 -20.64 -11.17
CA PHE A 83 1.67 -21.63 -10.98
C PHE A 83 0.93 -21.99 -12.29
N GLN A 84 0.32 -23.20 -12.30
CA GLN A 84 -0.52 -23.72 -13.39
C GLN A 84 -1.92 -24.08 -12.84
N THR A 85 -2.59 -23.15 -12.18
CA THR A 85 -3.89 -23.41 -11.57
C THR A 85 -5.01 -23.22 -12.60
N LYS A 86 -5.86 -24.24 -12.77
CA LYS A 86 -7.05 -24.18 -13.65
C LYS A 86 -8.08 -23.21 -13.07
N GLY A 87 -8.79 -22.50 -13.95
CA GLY A 87 -9.87 -21.58 -13.57
C GLY A 87 -9.39 -20.25 -12.99
N VAL A 88 -8.10 -19.97 -13.05
CA VAL A 88 -7.54 -18.68 -12.66
C VAL A 88 -7.05 -17.92 -13.89
N ASN A 89 -7.62 -16.75 -14.11
CA ASN A 89 -7.15 -15.86 -15.16
C ASN A 89 -5.92 -15.07 -14.68
N ARG A 90 -4.89 -15.03 -15.53
CA ARG A 90 -3.73 -14.16 -15.32
C ARG A 90 -3.92 -12.87 -16.10
N TRP A 91 -3.49 -11.76 -15.53
CA TRP A 91 -3.29 -10.55 -16.29
C TRP A 91 -2.11 -10.76 -17.26
N VAL A 92 -2.29 -10.38 -18.53
CA VAL A 92 -1.31 -10.61 -19.59
C VAL A 92 -0.86 -9.26 -20.14
N ALA A 93 0.44 -8.99 -20.08
CA ALA A 93 1.03 -7.82 -20.73
C ALA A 93 0.96 -7.96 -22.25
N LEU A 94 0.97 -6.85 -22.96
CA LEU A 94 0.98 -6.84 -24.44
C LEU A 94 2.19 -7.59 -25.02
N ASP A 95 3.35 -7.47 -24.38
CA ASP A 95 4.55 -8.23 -24.68
C ASP A 95 4.62 -9.42 -23.71
N HIS A 96 4.06 -10.55 -24.12
CA HIS A 96 3.92 -11.75 -23.28
C HIS A 96 4.84 -12.91 -23.69
N ASP A 97 5.74 -12.70 -24.61
CA ASP A 97 6.73 -13.71 -25.04
C ASP A 97 7.87 -13.80 -24.00
N VAL A 98 7.52 -14.05 -22.75
CA VAL A 98 8.48 -14.16 -21.67
C VAL A 98 8.44 -15.55 -21.09
N THR A 99 9.56 -16.23 -21.20
CA THR A 99 9.83 -17.53 -20.57
C THR A 99 10.55 -17.40 -19.24
N ALA A 100 11.05 -16.21 -18.92
CA ALA A 100 11.76 -15.95 -17.67
C ALA A 100 10.76 -15.77 -16.49
N PHE A 101 11.08 -16.41 -15.38
CA PHE A 101 10.46 -16.18 -14.10
C PHE A 101 11.56 -16.15 -13.06
N ASP A 102 12.15 -14.99 -12.87
CA ASP A 102 13.29 -14.76 -11.97
C ASP A 102 13.05 -13.66 -10.93
N THR A 103 11.81 -13.13 -10.88
CA THR A 103 11.36 -12.23 -9.83
C THR A 103 10.93 -13.00 -8.57
N GLU A 104 10.92 -12.32 -7.43
CA GLU A 104 10.23 -12.83 -6.25
C GLU A 104 8.72 -12.96 -6.52
N ASP A 105 8.03 -13.87 -5.81
CA ASP A 105 6.56 -14.03 -5.86
C ASP A 105 5.87 -13.53 -4.60
N SER A 106 6.63 -13.33 -3.53
CA SER A 106 6.15 -12.77 -2.28
C SER A 106 7.26 -12.15 -1.45
N ALA A 107 6.88 -11.19 -0.61
CA ALA A 107 7.76 -10.56 0.36
C ALA A 107 6.98 -10.17 1.62
N ALA A 108 7.68 -10.23 2.76
CA ALA A 108 7.20 -9.70 4.03
C ALA A 108 8.33 -9.02 4.77
N GLY A 109 8.04 -7.96 5.50
CA GLY A 109 9.08 -7.26 6.23
C GLY A 109 8.58 -6.19 7.19
N ILE A 110 9.56 -5.57 7.84
CA ILE A 110 9.36 -4.46 8.75
C ILE A 110 10.31 -3.31 8.40
N VAL A 111 9.75 -2.11 8.32
CA VAL A 111 10.49 -0.85 8.19
C VAL A 111 10.48 -0.15 9.55
N HIS A 112 11.64 0.26 10.02
CA HIS A 112 11.81 1.08 11.22
C HIS A 112 12.10 2.52 10.81
N PHE A 113 11.48 3.46 11.51
CA PHE A 113 11.60 4.89 11.24
C PHE A 113 12.36 5.62 12.36
N GLU A 114 12.91 6.80 12.04
CA GLU A 114 13.73 7.59 12.96
C GLU A 114 12.95 8.07 14.20
N ASN A 115 11.63 8.24 14.09
CA ASN A 115 10.74 8.63 15.19
C ASN A 115 10.34 7.44 16.11
N GLY A 116 10.91 6.26 15.89
CA GLY A 116 10.60 5.05 16.65
C GLY A 116 9.38 4.26 16.16
N ALA A 117 8.66 4.77 15.18
CA ALA A 117 7.55 4.04 14.56
C ALA A 117 8.03 2.86 13.71
N CYS A 118 7.13 1.92 13.42
CA CYS A 118 7.40 0.84 12.48
C CYS A 118 6.21 0.56 11.56
N LEU A 119 6.52 0.03 10.37
CA LEU A 119 5.56 -0.44 9.38
C LEU A 119 5.85 -1.91 9.06
N LEU A 120 4.87 -2.78 9.27
CA LEU A 120 4.89 -4.16 8.78
C LEU A 120 4.22 -4.19 7.41
N PHE A 121 4.83 -4.89 6.46
CA PHE A 121 4.26 -5.06 5.13
C PHE A 121 4.31 -6.50 4.66
N GLU A 122 3.29 -6.89 3.90
CA GLU A 122 3.22 -8.15 3.20
C GLU A 122 2.71 -7.92 1.78
N THR A 123 3.35 -8.55 0.81
CA THR A 123 2.93 -8.45 -0.59
C THR A 123 3.16 -9.78 -1.31
N SER A 124 2.23 -10.17 -2.18
CA SER A 124 2.43 -11.36 -2.99
C SER A 124 1.60 -11.35 -4.27
N TRP A 125 2.18 -11.92 -5.32
CA TRP A 125 1.45 -12.35 -6.50
C TRP A 125 0.88 -13.76 -6.34
N ALA A 126 1.58 -14.62 -5.57
CA ALA A 126 1.15 -15.99 -5.33
C ALA A 126 1.54 -16.43 -3.92
N LEU A 127 0.53 -16.76 -3.13
CA LEU A 127 0.70 -17.26 -1.76
C LEU A 127 -0.45 -18.23 -1.43
N ASN A 128 -0.18 -19.33 -0.73
CA ASN A 128 -1.21 -20.30 -0.38
C ASN A 128 -2.07 -19.85 0.82
N CYS A 129 -2.66 -18.65 0.71
CA CYS A 129 -3.59 -18.10 1.69
C CYS A 129 -4.76 -17.40 0.97
N ARG A 130 -5.68 -16.82 1.71
CA ARG A 130 -6.74 -15.97 1.13
C ARG A 130 -6.16 -14.66 0.61
N ASP A 131 -6.81 -14.07 -0.40
CA ASP A 131 -6.50 -12.71 -0.83
C ASP A 131 -6.77 -11.73 0.30
N GLN A 132 -5.89 -10.75 0.45
CA GLN A 132 -6.00 -9.70 1.47
C GLN A 132 -5.50 -8.37 0.91
N SER A 133 -6.23 -7.31 1.23
CA SER A 133 -5.78 -5.93 1.01
C SER A 133 -6.21 -5.13 2.23
N TYR A 134 -5.29 -4.51 2.90
CA TYR A 134 -5.58 -3.63 4.04
C TYR A 134 -4.44 -2.65 4.30
N THR A 135 -4.81 -1.53 4.91
CA THR A 135 -3.89 -0.56 5.52
C THR A 135 -4.42 -0.26 6.91
N GLN A 136 -3.58 -0.38 7.94
CA GLN A 136 -3.89 -0.02 9.32
C GLN A 136 -2.82 0.90 9.87
N ILE A 137 -3.25 1.92 10.61
CA ILE A 137 -2.38 2.82 11.38
C ILE A 137 -2.85 2.89 12.82
N CYS A 138 -1.90 2.88 13.76
CA CYS A 138 -2.18 2.96 15.20
C CYS A 138 -1.43 4.16 15.77
N GLY A 139 -2.19 5.08 16.34
CA GLY A 139 -1.68 6.25 17.03
C GLY A 139 -1.97 6.19 18.53
N THR A 140 -1.40 7.14 19.27
CA THR A 140 -1.51 7.20 20.75
C THR A 140 -2.87 7.62 21.24
N LYS A 141 -3.74 8.16 20.36
CA LYS A 141 -5.11 8.60 20.71
C LYS A 141 -6.19 7.89 19.92
N GLY A 142 -5.81 7.02 18.98
CA GLY A 142 -6.73 6.26 18.16
C GLY A 142 -6.00 5.59 17.00
N GLY A 143 -6.75 4.83 16.22
CA GLY A 143 -6.24 4.13 15.06
C GLY A 143 -7.24 4.16 13.92
N ALA A 144 -6.83 3.64 12.77
CA ALA A 144 -7.74 3.50 11.64
C ALA A 144 -7.30 2.35 10.73
N GLU A 145 -8.26 1.84 9.97
CA GLU A 145 -7.99 0.93 8.86
C GLU A 145 -8.76 1.34 7.61
N LEU A 146 -8.25 0.94 6.47
CA LEU A 146 -8.89 1.04 5.16
C LEU A 146 -9.33 -0.36 4.70
N GLU A 147 -10.43 -0.37 3.94
CA GLU A 147 -10.96 -1.56 3.27
C GLU A 147 -11.51 -2.65 4.22
N PRO A 148 -12.58 -2.34 4.99
CA PRO A 148 -13.39 -1.11 4.98
C PRO A 148 -12.84 -0.01 5.89
N LEU A 149 -13.19 1.25 5.59
CA LEU A 149 -12.80 2.37 6.46
C LEU A 149 -13.42 2.22 7.85
N CYS A 150 -12.57 2.13 8.85
CA CYS A 150 -12.93 2.14 10.26
C CYS A 150 -11.96 3.01 11.05
N ILE A 151 -12.46 3.75 12.00
CA ILE A 151 -11.68 4.60 12.91
C ILE A 151 -11.92 4.11 14.34
N TYR A 152 -10.84 3.75 15.01
CA TYR A 152 -10.82 3.23 16.37
C TYR A 152 -10.50 4.37 17.34
N THR A 153 -11.43 4.66 18.25
CA THR A 153 -11.29 5.73 19.24
C THR A 153 -11.76 5.26 20.62
N GLU A 154 -11.57 6.11 21.61
CA GLU A 154 -12.17 5.96 22.93
C GLU A 154 -13.03 7.20 23.21
N GLU A 155 -14.27 7.02 23.61
CA GLU A 155 -15.22 8.07 23.98
C GLU A 155 -15.91 7.71 25.29
N ASP A 156 -15.90 8.62 26.24
CA ASP A 156 -16.48 8.41 27.57
C ASP A 156 -16.01 7.11 28.27
N GLU A 157 -14.71 6.78 28.13
CA GLU A 157 -14.07 5.55 28.66
C GLU A 157 -14.53 4.25 27.95
N TYR A 158 -15.21 4.36 26.79
CA TYR A 158 -15.62 3.21 25.96
C TYR A 158 -14.88 3.18 24.63
N LEU A 159 -14.45 1.98 24.24
CA LEU A 159 -13.91 1.76 22.89
C LEU A 159 -15.03 1.96 21.86
N THR A 160 -14.74 2.74 20.83
CA THR A 160 -15.71 3.12 19.82
C THR A 160 -15.15 2.91 18.44
N ASP A 161 -15.87 2.16 17.61
CA ASP A 161 -15.57 1.94 16.20
C ASP A 161 -16.49 2.84 15.36
N LYS A 162 -15.88 3.70 14.54
CA LYS A 162 -16.60 4.63 13.66
C LYS A 162 -16.43 4.21 12.22
N HIS A 163 -17.51 4.15 11.48
CA HIS A 163 -17.53 3.85 10.06
C HIS A 163 -18.03 5.08 9.27
N PRO A 164 -17.17 6.03 8.94
CA PRO A 164 -17.55 7.20 8.18
C PRO A 164 -18.10 6.80 6.80
N VAL A 165 -19.17 7.47 6.40
CA VAL A 165 -19.71 7.34 5.05
C VAL A 165 -19.03 8.38 4.17
N THR A 166 -18.26 7.92 3.19
CA THR A 166 -17.56 8.77 2.26
C THR A 166 -18.20 8.72 0.87
N ILE A 167 -18.05 9.79 0.11
CA ILE A 167 -18.47 9.83 -1.29
C ILE A 167 -17.34 9.31 -2.15
N ASN A 168 -17.62 8.32 -2.98
CA ASN A 168 -16.66 7.84 -3.95
C ASN A 168 -16.49 8.90 -5.06
N ILE A 169 -15.27 9.40 -5.24
CA ILE A 169 -14.89 10.33 -6.30
C ILE A 169 -14.03 9.61 -7.33
N ASP A 170 -14.03 10.10 -8.57
CA ASP A 170 -13.08 9.65 -9.57
C ASP A 170 -11.66 10.10 -9.17
N ARG A 171 -10.92 9.18 -8.54
CA ARG A 171 -9.56 9.43 -8.06
C ARG A 171 -8.59 9.80 -9.17
N PHE A 172 -8.77 9.26 -10.38
CA PHE A 172 -7.89 9.54 -11.52
C PHE A 172 -8.15 10.94 -12.07
N GLU A 173 -9.41 11.35 -12.20
CA GLU A 173 -9.75 12.71 -12.57
C GLU A 173 -9.17 13.71 -11.57
N TYR A 174 -9.30 13.42 -10.27
CA TYR A 174 -8.77 14.28 -9.21
C TYR A 174 -7.25 14.38 -9.26
N GLU A 175 -6.56 13.27 -9.46
CA GLU A 175 -5.11 13.20 -9.61
C GLU A 175 -4.62 14.05 -10.79
N ILE A 176 -5.23 13.88 -11.97
CA ILE A 176 -4.87 14.63 -13.16
C ILE A 176 -5.11 16.13 -12.95
N ARG A 177 -6.27 16.52 -12.39
CA ARG A 177 -6.57 17.91 -12.08
C ARG A 177 -5.56 18.53 -11.11
N HIS A 178 -5.19 17.80 -10.07
CA HIS A 178 -4.16 18.24 -9.12
C HIS A 178 -2.80 18.44 -9.79
N PHE A 179 -2.35 17.47 -10.60
CA PHE A 179 -1.08 17.57 -11.33
C PHE A 179 -1.06 18.76 -12.27
N VAL A 180 -2.11 18.96 -13.07
CA VAL A 180 -2.23 20.10 -13.97
C VAL A 180 -2.21 21.44 -13.21
N ALA A 181 -2.89 21.52 -12.06
CA ALA A 181 -2.87 22.70 -11.22
C ALA A 181 -1.47 23.00 -10.67
N CYS A 182 -0.74 21.97 -10.20
CA CYS A 182 0.64 22.11 -9.74
C CYS A 182 1.56 22.59 -10.86
N ALA A 183 1.46 22.00 -12.05
CA ALA A 183 2.25 22.40 -13.22
C ALA A 183 2.00 23.87 -13.64
N ARG A 184 0.75 24.33 -13.55
CA ARG A 184 0.38 25.73 -13.89
C ARG A 184 0.84 26.75 -12.84
N THR A 185 0.87 26.39 -11.58
CA THR A 185 1.14 27.32 -10.47
C THR A 185 2.53 27.22 -9.90
N GLY A 186 3.33 26.23 -10.31
CA GLY A 186 4.64 25.91 -9.69
C GLY A 186 4.54 25.34 -8.27
N ARG A 187 3.33 24.95 -7.81
CA ARG A 187 3.15 24.37 -6.48
C ARG A 187 3.64 22.91 -6.46
N LYS A 188 4.34 22.54 -5.38
CA LYS A 188 4.77 21.15 -5.18
C LYS A 188 3.53 20.21 -5.13
N PRO A 189 3.53 19.10 -5.89
CA PRO A 189 2.46 18.10 -5.80
C PRO A 189 2.47 17.36 -4.45
N VAL A 190 1.36 16.72 -4.12
CA VAL A 190 1.23 15.92 -2.89
C VAL A 190 2.21 14.74 -2.88
N SER A 191 2.45 14.13 -4.04
CA SER A 191 3.50 13.12 -4.23
C SER A 191 4.49 13.63 -5.28
N CYS A 192 5.77 13.53 -5.03
CA CYS A 192 6.82 14.07 -5.88
C CYS A 192 8.00 13.09 -6.00
N LEU A 193 8.98 13.41 -6.84
CA LEU A 193 10.11 12.52 -7.13
C LEU A 193 11.06 12.31 -5.94
N GLU A 194 11.01 13.18 -4.94
CA GLU A 194 11.83 13.07 -3.72
C GLU A 194 11.20 12.17 -2.65
N ASP A 195 9.95 11.75 -2.83
CA ASP A 195 9.20 10.85 -1.93
C ASP A 195 9.47 9.35 -2.25
#